data_65efae23486741eee2d1c09518d6bfb5
#
_entry.id   65efae23486741eee2d1c09518d6bfb5
#
_cell.length_a   1.000
_cell.length_b   1.000
_cell.length_c   1.000
_cell.angle_alpha   90.00
_cell.angle_beta   90.00
_cell.angle_gamma   90.00
#
_symmetry.space_group_name_H-M   'P 1'
#
loop_
_entity.id
_entity.type
_entity.pdbx_description
1 polymer ?
#
loop_
_entity_poly.entity_id
_entity_poly.type
_entity_poly.pdbx_seq_one_letter_code
_entity_poly.pdbx_strand_id
1 'polypeptide(L)'
;KNPDDHGISFLNGLGEVTESYTIGSLVEKSYQLSLYFQKFKPKGKRFLLLYNQGLDFVIAFLGVLFSRGIAVTAYPPRDKKHIPRINSIINDCDPVALLTSNNLSKKIDKWLDNQIGNDKPLIATNNLNLESSENWKRKSYSSQDIAFLQYTSGSTSDPKGVMISHAN
;
A
#
# COMPACT_ATOMS: atom_id res chain seq x y z
N LYS A 1 -27.07 -5.12 -6.65
CA LYS A 1 -26.60 -3.95 -7.42
C LYS A 1 -25.41 -4.40 -8.25
N ASN A 2 -25.40 -4.04 -9.54
CA ASN A 2 -24.29 -4.35 -10.41
C ASN A 2 -23.05 -3.57 -9.94
N PRO A 3 -21.89 -4.21 -9.70
CA PRO A 3 -20.66 -3.53 -9.28
C PRO A 3 -20.16 -2.48 -10.29
N ASP A 4 -20.60 -2.56 -11.54
CA ASP A 4 -20.25 -1.61 -12.60
C ASP A 4 -21.14 -0.36 -12.63
N ASP A 5 -22.24 -0.34 -11.88
CA ASP A 5 -23.15 0.83 -11.78
C ASP A 5 -22.61 1.94 -10.87
N HIS A 6 -21.55 1.65 -10.08
CA HIS A 6 -20.97 2.58 -9.13
C HIS A 6 -19.48 2.72 -9.39
N GLY A 7 -19.01 3.94 -9.37
CA GLY A 7 -17.61 4.28 -9.59
C GLY A 7 -16.99 5.04 -8.40
N ILE A 8 -15.67 5.04 -8.38
CA ILE A 8 -14.87 5.90 -7.54
C ILE A 8 -13.98 6.74 -8.42
N SER A 9 -13.94 8.04 -8.19
CA SER A 9 -13.13 8.99 -8.96
C SER A 9 -12.20 9.75 -8.05
N PHE A 10 -11.00 10.01 -8.54
CA PHE A 10 -10.06 10.90 -7.90
C PHE A 10 -10.12 12.27 -8.59
N LEU A 11 -10.27 13.31 -7.79
CA LEU A 11 -10.34 14.69 -8.26
C LEU A 11 -9.01 15.40 -7.98
N ASN A 12 -8.57 16.24 -8.93
CA ASN A 12 -7.44 17.15 -8.68
C ASN A 12 -7.88 18.35 -7.81
N GLY A 13 -6.94 19.24 -7.50
CA GLY A 13 -7.21 20.43 -6.70
C GLY A 13 -8.18 21.45 -7.35
N LEU A 14 -8.53 21.28 -8.62
CA LEU A 14 -9.50 22.09 -9.37
C LEU A 14 -10.88 21.43 -9.43
N GLY A 15 -11.04 20.23 -8.84
CA GLY A 15 -12.29 19.48 -8.89
C GLY A 15 -12.51 18.66 -10.18
N GLU A 16 -11.49 18.54 -11.03
CA GLU A 16 -11.56 17.76 -12.27
C GLU A 16 -11.23 16.28 -11.99
N VAL A 17 -11.97 15.38 -12.64
CA VAL A 17 -11.72 13.93 -12.55
C VAL A 17 -10.42 13.60 -13.29
N THR A 18 -9.44 13.07 -12.57
CA THR A 18 -8.14 12.63 -13.13
C THR A 18 -8.03 11.12 -13.27
N GLU A 19 -8.73 10.38 -12.43
CA GLU A 19 -8.78 8.90 -12.46
C GLU A 19 -10.20 8.45 -12.10
N SER A 20 -10.66 7.37 -12.70
CA SER A 20 -11.94 6.75 -12.36
C SER A 20 -11.89 5.25 -12.59
N TYR A 21 -12.49 4.49 -11.67
CA TYR A 21 -12.72 3.05 -11.78
C TYR A 21 -14.15 2.73 -11.37
N THR A 22 -14.74 1.71 -11.99
CA THR A 22 -15.92 1.06 -11.39
C THR A 22 -15.48 0.32 -10.12
N ILE A 23 -16.40 0.08 -9.19
CA ILE A 23 -16.10 -0.73 -7.99
C ILE A 23 -15.61 -2.11 -8.40
N GLY A 24 -16.23 -2.71 -9.43
CA GLY A 24 -15.81 -4.00 -9.97
C GLY A 24 -14.37 -4.00 -10.44
N SER A 25 -13.97 -3.03 -11.27
CA SER A 25 -12.61 -2.94 -11.79
C SER A 25 -11.57 -2.61 -10.72
N LEU A 26 -11.92 -1.80 -9.72
CA LEU A 26 -11.05 -1.51 -8.59
C LEU A 26 -10.78 -2.76 -7.73
N VAL A 27 -11.85 -3.51 -7.43
CA VAL A 27 -11.77 -4.76 -6.65
C VAL A 27 -10.98 -5.82 -7.44
N GLU A 28 -11.23 -5.95 -8.75
CA GLU A 28 -10.49 -6.88 -9.62
C GLU A 28 -8.98 -6.61 -9.58
N LYS A 29 -8.56 -5.36 -9.78
CA LYS A 29 -7.14 -4.98 -9.68
C LYS A 29 -6.55 -5.28 -8.30
N SER A 30 -7.33 -5.09 -7.24
CA SER A 30 -6.89 -5.40 -5.88
C SER A 30 -6.73 -6.90 -5.66
N TYR A 31 -7.60 -7.75 -6.25
CA TYR A 31 -7.47 -9.20 -6.21
C TYR A 31 -6.22 -9.67 -6.96
N GLN A 32 -5.97 -9.13 -8.15
CA GLN A 32 -4.75 -9.44 -8.92
C GLN A 32 -3.49 -9.11 -8.10
N LEU A 33 -3.43 -7.93 -7.46
CA LEU A 33 -2.31 -7.59 -6.57
C LEU A 33 -2.22 -8.54 -5.37
N SER A 34 -3.34 -8.96 -4.80
CA SER A 34 -3.34 -9.89 -3.67
C SER A 34 -2.77 -11.26 -4.02
N LEU A 35 -2.98 -11.73 -5.26
CA LEU A 35 -2.35 -12.94 -5.80
C LEU A 35 -0.85 -12.75 -5.97
N TYR A 36 -0.43 -11.64 -6.57
CA TYR A 36 0.98 -11.31 -6.71
C TYR A 36 1.72 -11.29 -5.36
N PHE A 37 1.08 -10.79 -4.31
CA PHE A 37 1.68 -10.72 -2.97
C PHE A 37 1.83 -12.09 -2.28
N GLN A 38 1.21 -13.17 -2.79
CA GLN A 38 1.35 -14.52 -2.18
C GLN A 38 2.82 -15.00 -2.16
N LYS A 39 3.66 -14.55 -3.08
CA LYS A 39 5.10 -14.87 -3.09
C LYS A 39 5.85 -14.42 -1.83
N PHE A 40 5.32 -13.43 -1.11
CA PHE A 40 5.88 -12.93 0.16
C PHE A 40 5.34 -13.68 1.38
N LYS A 41 4.46 -14.68 1.22
CA LYS A 41 3.75 -15.35 2.32
C LYS A 41 3.10 -14.31 3.26
N PRO A 42 2.14 -13.51 2.76
CA PRO A 42 1.77 -12.20 3.31
C PRO A 42 1.06 -12.24 4.65
N LYS A 43 0.55 -13.39 5.11
CA LYS A 43 -0.20 -13.49 6.37
C LYS A 43 0.57 -12.87 7.54
N GLY A 44 0.05 -11.76 8.08
CA GLY A 44 0.66 -11.03 9.19
C GLY A 44 1.96 -10.28 8.83
N LYS A 45 2.37 -10.28 7.55
CA LYS A 45 3.53 -9.53 7.08
C LYS A 45 3.14 -8.09 6.73
N ARG A 46 4.05 -7.17 6.99
CA ARG A 46 3.85 -5.75 6.76
C ARG A 46 4.36 -5.35 5.39
N PHE A 47 3.58 -4.51 4.70
CA PHE A 47 3.92 -3.90 3.43
C PHE A 47 3.89 -2.39 3.61
N LEU A 48 4.99 -1.70 3.34
CA LEU A 48 5.05 -0.24 3.46
C LEU A 48 4.56 0.40 2.16
N LEU A 49 3.49 1.18 2.25
CA LEU A 49 2.85 1.86 1.14
C LEU A 49 3.33 3.31 1.08
N LEU A 50 4.06 3.66 0.01
CA LEU A 50 4.62 4.97 -0.26
C LEU A 50 4.00 5.56 -1.54
N TYR A 51 2.80 6.12 -1.41
CA TYR A 51 2.02 6.68 -2.53
C TYR A 51 1.68 8.14 -2.29
N ASN A 52 1.54 8.89 -3.39
CA ASN A 52 0.73 10.09 -3.38
C ASN A 52 -0.76 9.72 -3.27
N GLN A 53 -1.60 10.72 -3.05
CA GLN A 53 -3.05 10.53 -3.12
C GLN A 53 -3.44 10.07 -4.53
N GLY A 54 -4.36 9.11 -4.63
CA GLY A 54 -4.83 8.54 -5.89
C GLY A 54 -5.38 7.13 -5.73
N LEU A 55 -5.96 6.60 -6.81
CA LEU A 55 -6.59 5.28 -6.80
C LEU A 55 -5.57 4.14 -6.74
N ASP A 56 -4.34 4.34 -7.21
CA ASP A 56 -3.25 3.38 -7.06
C ASP A 56 -3.00 3.01 -5.59
N PHE A 57 -3.08 4.00 -4.68
CA PHE A 57 -2.98 3.75 -3.24
C PHE A 57 -4.12 2.86 -2.75
N VAL A 58 -5.35 3.15 -3.16
CA VAL A 58 -6.54 2.38 -2.74
C VAL A 58 -6.44 0.93 -3.20
N ILE A 59 -6.05 0.72 -4.46
CA ILE A 59 -5.87 -0.61 -5.05
C ILE A 59 -4.77 -1.39 -4.30
N ALA A 60 -3.63 -0.77 -4.04
CA ALA A 60 -2.53 -1.40 -3.31
C ALA A 60 -2.91 -1.72 -1.86
N PHE A 61 -3.58 -0.81 -1.17
CA PHE A 61 -4.06 -0.99 0.20
C PHE A 61 -5.00 -2.20 0.29
N LEU A 62 -6.04 -2.24 -0.55
CA LEU A 62 -6.96 -3.37 -0.61
C LEU A 62 -6.26 -4.66 -1.02
N GLY A 63 -5.32 -4.61 -1.98
CA GLY A 63 -4.53 -5.77 -2.40
C GLY A 63 -3.73 -6.38 -1.25
N VAL A 64 -3.13 -5.56 -0.39
CA VAL A 64 -2.45 -6.02 0.83
C VAL A 64 -3.45 -6.66 1.79
N LEU A 65 -4.58 -6.02 2.07
CA LEU A 65 -5.62 -6.59 2.93
C LEU A 65 -6.12 -7.93 2.38
N PHE A 66 -6.51 -8.00 1.12
CA PHE A 66 -7.00 -9.24 0.50
C PHE A 66 -5.96 -10.36 0.48
N SER A 67 -4.68 -10.03 0.54
CA SER A 67 -3.60 -11.02 0.69
C SER A 67 -3.43 -11.55 2.11
N ARG A 68 -4.08 -10.94 3.13
CA ARG A 68 -3.87 -11.10 4.58
C ARG A 68 -2.57 -10.45 5.08
N GLY A 69 -2.02 -9.51 4.33
CA GLY A 69 -0.94 -8.66 4.78
C GLY A 69 -1.44 -7.54 5.69
N ILE A 70 -0.51 -6.86 6.32
CA ILE A 70 -0.74 -5.65 7.12
C ILE A 70 -0.25 -4.46 6.30
N ALA A 71 -1.13 -3.54 5.97
CA ALA A 71 -0.76 -2.32 5.27
C ALA A 71 -0.11 -1.32 6.24
N VAL A 72 1.05 -0.79 5.90
CA VAL A 72 1.71 0.28 6.65
C VAL A 72 1.68 1.53 5.80
N THR A 73 0.91 2.53 6.20
CA THR A 73 0.71 3.73 5.38
C THR A 73 1.65 4.85 5.79
N ALA A 74 2.40 5.37 4.82
CA ALA A 74 3.24 6.55 5.00
C ALA A 74 3.28 7.39 3.73
N TYR A 75 3.45 8.71 3.90
CA TYR A 75 3.68 9.57 2.75
C TYR A 75 5.09 9.33 2.17
N PRO A 76 5.24 9.30 0.84
CA PRO A 76 6.56 9.22 0.23
C PRO A 76 7.37 10.45 0.62
N PRO A 77 8.70 10.32 0.79
CA PRO A 77 9.54 11.46 1.10
C PRO A 77 9.46 12.50 -0.03
N ARG A 78 9.18 13.75 0.32
CA ARG A 78 9.15 14.86 -0.65
C ARG A 78 10.56 15.38 -0.93
N ASP A 79 11.41 15.36 0.07
CA ASP A 79 12.81 15.77 0.04
C ASP A 79 13.67 14.95 1.01
N LYS A 80 14.98 15.23 1.06
CA LYS A 80 15.94 14.51 1.91
C LYS A 80 15.63 14.60 3.41
N LYS A 81 14.93 15.65 3.88
CA LYS A 81 14.60 15.84 5.30
C LYS A 81 13.56 14.82 5.80
N HIS A 82 12.77 14.24 4.89
CA HIS A 82 11.76 13.23 5.24
C HIS A 82 12.31 11.80 5.29
N ILE A 83 13.53 11.58 4.75
CA ILE A 83 14.16 10.25 4.70
C ILE A 83 14.36 9.64 6.10
N PRO A 84 14.87 10.36 7.11
CA PRO A 84 15.04 9.79 8.45
C PRO A 84 13.76 9.22 9.03
N ARG A 85 12.62 9.90 8.80
CA ARG A 85 11.30 9.41 9.24
C ARG A 85 10.91 8.10 8.56
N ILE A 86 11.13 7.99 7.26
CA ILE A 86 10.82 6.75 6.53
C ILE A 86 11.73 5.61 6.99
N ASN A 87 13.01 5.87 7.21
CA ASN A 87 13.95 4.89 7.75
C ASN A 87 13.52 4.41 9.15
N SER A 88 13.07 5.32 10.01
CA SER A 88 12.55 4.97 11.33
C SER A 88 11.31 4.07 11.24
N ILE A 89 10.39 4.36 10.30
CA ILE A 89 9.22 3.51 10.04
C ILE A 89 9.64 2.13 9.50
N ILE A 90 10.60 2.07 8.56
CA ILE A 90 11.11 0.81 8.01
C ILE A 90 11.73 -0.05 9.12
N ASN A 91 12.54 0.55 9.99
CA ASN A 91 13.18 -0.14 11.11
C ASN A 91 12.15 -0.69 12.12
N ASP A 92 11.12 0.11 12.43
CA ASP A 92 10.09 -0.30 13.40
C ASP A 92 9.15 -1.37 12.83
N CYS A 93 8.68 -1.20 11.60
CA CYS A 93 7.70 -2.14 11.03
C CYS A 93 8.33 -3.33 10.30
N ASP A 94 9.61 -3.32 9.97
CA ASP A 94 10.31 -4.36 9.19
C ASP A 94 9.46 -4.92 8.05
N PRO A 95 9.18 -4.14 7.01
CA PRO A 95 8.27 -4.56 5.95
C PRO A 95 8.92 -5.60 5.04
N VAL A 96 8.13 -6.53 4.49
CA VAL A 96 8.62 -7.50 3.50
C VAL A 96 8.79 -6.90 2.11
N ALA A 97 8.14 -5.78 1.84
CA ALA A 97 8.27 -5.03 0.59
C ALA A 97 7.80 -3.58 0.79
N LEU A 98 8.34 -2.69 -0.03
CA LEU A 98 7.88 -1.32 -0.19
C LEU A 98 7.06 -1.23 -1.47
N LEU A 99 5.87 -0.65 -1.39
CA LEU A 99 4.95 -0.51 -2.51
C LEU A 99 4.83 0.95 -2.91
N THR A 100 4.82 1.21 -4.20
CA THR A 100 4.70 2.57 -4.73
C THR A 100 4.06 2.58 -6.11
N SER A 101 3.86 3.75 -6.70
CA SER A 101 3.49 3.91 -8.11
C SER A 101 4.73 4.08 -8.99
N ASN A 102 4.59 3.76 -10.28
CA ASN A 102 5.68 3.81 -11.25
C ASN A 102 6.31 5.20 -11.37
N ASN A 103 5.50 6.26 -11.30
CA ASN A 103 5.98 7.65 -11.36
C ASN A 103 6.84 8.07 -10.15
N LEU A 104 6.71 7.37 -9.02
CA LEU A 104 7.50 7.63 -7.80
C LEU A 104 8.69 6.67 -7.64
N SER A 105 8.65 5.50 -8.29
CA SER A 105 9.59 4.40 -8.05
C SER A 105 11.05 4.83 -8.18
N LYS A 106 11.42 5.48 -9.29
CA LYS A 106 12.80 5.95 -9.53
C LYS A 106 13.29 6.95 -8.48
N LYS A 107 12.39 7.81 -8.00
CA LYS A 107 12.72 8.81 -6.98
C LYS A 107 12.93 8.15 -5.62
N ILE A 108 12.08 7.21 -5.26
CA ILE A 108 12.19 6.46 -3.99
C ILE A 108 13.43 5.57 -4.01
N ASP A 109 13.66 4.85 -5.11
CA ASP A 109 14.82 4.00 -5.30
C ASP A 109 16.12 4.76 -5.07
N LYS A 110 16.27 5.94 -5.70
CA LYS A 110 17.42 6.83 -5.49
C LYS A 110 17.59 7.30 -4.04
N TRP A 111 16.54 7.35 -3.25
CA TRP A 111 16.63 7.74 -1.85
C TRP A 111 16.99 6.57 -0.94
N LEU A 112 16.55 5.36 -1.32
CA LEU A 112 16.88 4.13 -0.62
C LEU A 112 18.30 3.66 -0.89
N ASP A 113 18.90 4.12 -2.01
CA ASP A 113 20.20 3.72 -2.56
C ASP A 113 21.35 4.03 -1.59
N ASN A 114 21.58 3.65 -0.53
CA ASN A 114 22.52 3.83 0.56
C ASN A 114 21.83 3.97 1.94
N GLN A 115 20.58 3.54 2.06
CA GLN A 115 19.80 3.69 3.28
C GLN A 115 19.31 2.34 3.81
N ILE A 116 18.80 2.36 5.01
CA ILE A 116 18.08 1.23 5.62
C ILE A 116 16.88 0.89 4.74
N GLY A 117 16.72 -0.38 4.39
CA GLY A 117 15.63 -0.86 3.51
C GLY A 117 16.06 -1.15 2.08
N ASN A 118 17.34 -0.96 1.75
CA ASN A 118 17.90 -1.34 0.44
C ASN A 118 17.84 -2.86 0.18
N ASP A 119 17.69 -3.67 1.23
CA ASP A 119 17.45 -5.11 1.18
C ASP A 119 15.98 -5.48 0.89
N LYS A 120 15.06 -4.50 0.92
CA LYS A 120 13.64 -4.72 0.70
C LYS A 120 13.26 -4.40 -0.74
N PRO A 121 12.49 -5.27 -1.42
CA PRO A 121 12.06 -5.00 -2.78
C PRO A 121 11.14 -3.78 -2.84
N LEU A 122 11.45 -2.81 -3.70
CA LEU A 122 10.57 -1.70 -4.07
C LEU A 122 9.75 -2.10 -5.29
N ILE A 123 8.43 -2.07 -5.16
CA ILE A 123 7.48 -2.57 -6.16
C ILE A 123 6.59 -1.43 -6.65
N ALA A 124 6.67 -1.11 -7.93
CA ALA A 124 5.73 -0.21 -8.60
C ALA A 124 4.48 -1.00 -9.00
N THR A 125 3.42 -0.96 -8.18
CA THR A 125 2.28 -1.85 -8.31
C THR A 125 1.43 -1.61 -9.55
N ASN A 126 1.40 -0.40 -10.09
CA ASN A 126 0.67 -0.06 -11.32
C ASN A 126 1.46 -0.29 -12.61
N ASN A 127 2.66 -0.87 -12.50
CA ASN A 127 3.51 -1.26 -13.64
C ASN A 127 3.77 -2.78 -13.69
N LEU A 128 3.00 -3.57 -12.96
CA LEU A 128 3.12 -5.02 -12.95
C LEU A 128 2.26 -5.63 -14.05
N ASN A 129 2.80 -6.66 -14.71
CA ASN A 129 1.99 -7.56 -15.51
C ASN A 129 1.33 -8.56 -14.57
N LEU A 130 0.08 -8.30 -14.21
CA LEU A 130 -0.68 -9.09 -13.26
C LEU A 130 -1.48 -10.17 -13.97
N GLU A 131 -1.54 -11.36 -13.36
CA GLU A 131 -2.40 -12.45 -13.81
C GLU A 131 -3.87 -12.18 -13.53
N SER A 132 -4.78 -12.89 -14.23
CA SER A 132 -6.21 -12.85 -13.97
C SER A 132 -6.52 -13.23 -12.53
N SER A 133 -7.54 -12.60 -11.94
CA SER A 133 -7.99 -12.91 -10.58
C SER A 133 -8.99 -14.07 -10.50
N GLU A 134 -9.30 -14.77 -11.59
CA GLU A 134 -10.24 -15.90 -11.62
C GLU A 134 -9.94 -16.97 -10.55
N ASN A 135 -8.68 -17.17 -10.22
CA ASN A 135 -8.23 -18.09 -9.19
C ASN A 135 -8.24 -17.49 -7.77
N TRP A 136 -8.62 -16.22 -7.62
CA TRP A 136 -8.68 -15.60 -6.31
C TRP A 136 -9.80 -16.21 -5.48
N LYS A 137 -9.46 -16.57 -4.23
CA LYS A 137 -10.44 -17.08 -3.27
C LYS A 137 -10.44 -16.18 -2.04
N ARG A 138 -11.65 -15.80 -1.62
CA ARG A 138 -11.84 -15.06 -0.38
C ARG A 138 -11.19 -15.80 0.79
N LYS A 139 -10.35 -15.10 1.52
CA LYS A 139 -9.69 -15.64 2.71
C LYS A 139 -10.47 -15.21 3.95
N SER A 140 -10.52 -16.07 4.96
CA SER A 140 -11.10 -15.74 6.25
C SER A 140 -10.12 -14.90 7.07
N TYR A 141 -10.65 -13.93 7.81
CA TYR A 141 -9.93 -13.08 8.76
C TYR A 141 -10.52 -13.26 10.14
N SER A 142 -9.70 -13.17 11.17
CA SER A 142 -10.20 -12.86 12.51
C SER A 142 -10.45 -11.36 12.60
N SER A 143 -11.49 -10.96 13.31
CA SER A 143 -11.73 -9.54 13.59
C SER A 143 -10.57 -8.92 14.39
N GLN A 144 -9.81 -9.73 15.11
CA GLN A 144 -8.63 -9.31 15.87
C GLN A 144 -7.35 -9.25 15.05
N ASP A 145 -7.34 -9.78 13.81
CA ASP A 145 -6.17 -9.65 12.93
C ASP A 145 -5.92 -8.16 12.65
N ILE A 146 -4.64 -7.75 12.66
CA ILE A 146 -4.26 -6.38 12.33
C ILE A 146 -4.45 -6.16 10.83
N ALA A 147 -5.20 -5.13 10.47
CA ALA A 147 -5.44 -4.71 9.10
C ALA A 147 -4.34 -3.75 8.60
N PHE A 148 -4.05 -2.71 9.38
CA PHE A 148 -3.02 -1.75 9.00
C PHE A 148 -2.39 -1.04 10.20
N LEU A 149 -1.22 -0.44 9.94
CA LEU A 149 -0.52 0.43 10.88
C LEU A 149 -0.59 1.87 10.38
N GLN A 150 -1.02 2.77 11.27
CA GLN A 150 -1.04 4.20 11.02
C GLN A 150 0.06 4.88 11.83
N TYR A 151 1.11 5.37 11.17
CA TYR A 151 2.16 6.12 11.82
C TYR A 151 1.78 7.58 12.03
N THR A 152 1.67 7.98 13.27
CA THR A 152 1.40 9.38 13.65
C THR A 152 2.70 10.13 13.93
N SER A 153 2.68 11.46 13.77
CA SER A 153 3.72 12.34 14.30
C SER A 153 3.49 12.47 15.80
N GLY A 154 4.03 11.55 16.60
CA GLY A 154 4.00 11.70 18.06
C GLY A 154 4.71 12.96 18.51
N SER A 155 4.40 13.46 19.71
CA SER A 155 5.14 14.56 20.38
C SER A 155 6.59 14.21 20.69
N THR A 156 7.00 12.95 20.50
CA THR A 156 8.35 12.42 20.59
C THR A 156 8.93 12.26 19.19
N SER A 157 10.26 12.37 19.05
CA SER A 157 10.99 12.29 17.77
C SER A 157 10.75 11.02 16.97
N ASP A 158 10.35 9.91 17.61
CA ASP A 158 10.16 8.63 16.97
C ASP A 158 8.71 8.39 16.54
N PRO A 159 8.46 8.02 15.26
CA PRO A 159 7.13 7.71 14.78
C PRO A 159 6.58 6.45 15.47
N LYS A 160 5.33 6.53 15.96
CA LYS A 160 4.64 5.40 16.59
C LYS A 160 3.57 4.85 15.66
N GLY A 161 3.61 3.54 15.41
CA GLY A 161 2.60 2.83 14.63
C GLY A 161 1.39 2.46 15.48
N VAL A 162 0.24 3.08 15.22
CA VAL A 162 -1.04 2.68 15.81
C VAL A 162 -1.57 1.47 15.05
N MET A 163 -1.85 0.38 15.77
CA MET A 163 -2.39 -0.85 15.20
C MET A 163 -3.91 -0.75 15.06
N ILE A 164 -4.43 -0.95 13.87
CA ILE A 164 -5.85 -0.99 13.57
C ILE A 164 -6.19 -2.41 13.12
N SER A 165 -7.12 -3.05 13.82
CA SER A 165 -7.60 -4.40 13.50
C SER A 165 -8.74 -4.35 12.48
N HIS A 166 -9.15 -5.53 11.98
CA HIS A 166 -10.35 -5.65 11.15
C HIS A 166 -11.65 -5.41 11.93
N ALA A 167 -11.59 -5.36 13.28
CA ALA A 167 -12.75 -5.06 14.13
C ALA A 167 -13.00 -3.56 14.28
N ASN A 168 -11.97 -2.71 14.11
CA ASN A 168 -12.11 -1.27 14.19
C ASN A 168 -12.73 -0.69 12.93
#